data_5ec8067aff38af4b577abd0522b5a172
#
_entry.id   5ec8067aff38af4b577abd0522b5a172
#
_cell.length_a   1.000
_cell.length_b   1.000
_cell.length_c   1.000
_cell.angle_alpha   90.00
_cell.angle_beta   90.00
_cell.angle_gamma   90.00
#
_symmetry.space_group_name_H-M   'P 1'
#
loop_
_entity.id
_entity.type
_entity.pdbx_description
1 polymer ?
#
loop_
_entity_poly.entity_id
_entity_poly.type
_entity_poly.pdbx_seq_one_letter_code
_entity_poly.pdbx_strand_id
1 'polypeptide(L)'
;MPRTPADDVHPILPGCEAWSSPGGGPHGALVLHGFTGSPVSMRPLAEALAAAGFAVELPRLPGHGTDTADMIETGWDDWLTEAERALTALQARTPGGKVVVAGLSMGGALTAALAQGHPELAGIVLINAPVAAPPELAASIEEMMAGGMEVMDSIGGDIADPDADEASYDETPLGPLLTMIMAAEDVRARLPEIEVPSLIITSHQDHVVNPEDSDVLAEHIGGPVERLWLENSFHVATLDYDRALVESTTVEFATRVTAA
;
A
#
# COMPACT_ATOMS: atom_id res chain seq x y z
N MET A 1 -5.75 -12.11 18.95
CA MET A 1 -6.47 -12.00 17.67
C MET A 1 -5.95 -10.74 17.01
N PRO A 2 -5.80 -10.71 15.68
CA PRO A 2 -5.43 -9.47 14.99
C PRO A 2 -6.40 -8.33 15.33
N ARG A 3 -5.88 -7.11 15.45
CA ARG A 3 -6.70 -5.91 15.65
C ARG A 3 -7.42 -5.55 14.35
N THR A 4 -8.52 -4.86 14.50
CA THR A 4 -9.34 -4.35 13.40
C THR A 4 -9.50 -2.84 13.54
N PRO A 5 -9.93 -2.12 12.50
CA PRO A 5 -10.22 -0.69 12.62
C PRO A 5 -11.29 -0.34 13.68
N ALA A 6 -12.07 -1.32 14.11
CA ALA A 6 -13.08 -1.13 15.17
C ALA A 6 -12.49 -1.15 16.58
N ASP A 7 -11.23 -1.58 16.72
CA ASP A 7 -10.51 -1.61 18.01
C ASP A 7 -9.78 -0.28 18.28
N ASP A 8 -9.74 0.64 17.31
CA ASP A 8 -9.17 1.98 17.48
C ASP A 8 -10.06 2.79 18.42
N VAL A 9 -9.46 3.49 19.37
CA VAL A 9 -10.19 4.22 20.43
C VAL A 9 -10.33 5.72 20.16
N HIS A 10 -9.50 6.26 19.26
CA HIS A 10 -9.56 7.67 18.86
C HIS A 10 -10.50 7.88 17.68
N PRO A 11 -11.08 9.08 17.52
CA PRO A 11 -11.97 9.39 16.41
C PRO A 11 -11.20 9.37 15.08
N ILE A 12 -11.87 8.90 14.02
CA ILE A 12 -11.32 8.97 12.67
C ILE A 12 -11.15 10.44 12.27
N LEU A 13 -9.97 10.79 11.75
CA LEU A 13 -9.68 12.12 11.22
C LEU A 13 -10.51 12.38 9.96
N PRO A 14 -10.97 13.62 9.74
CA PRO A 14 -11.77 13.95 8.56
C PRO A 14 -11.10 13.56 7.25
N GLY A 15 -11.79 12.78 6.40
CA GLY A 15 -11.31 12.30 5.11
C GLY A 15 -10.54 10.98 5.17
N CYS A 16 -10.17 10.51 6.38
CA CYS A 16 -9.42 9.27 6.58
C CYS A 16 -10.30 8.03 6.67
N GLU A 17 -11.61 8.16 6.45
CA GLU A 17 -12.55 7.04 6.48
C GLU A 17 -12.27 6.04 5.34
N ALA A 18 -12.53 4.77 5.60
CA ALA A 18 -12.55 3.76 4.54
C ALA A 18 -13.55 4.17 3.44
N TRP A 19 -13.24 3.79 2.20
CA TRP A 19 -14.11 4.10 1.07
C TRP A 19 -14.34 2.89 0.18
N SER A 20 -15.53 2.80 -0.39
CA SER A 20 -15.87 1.77 -1.35
C SER A 20 -16.79 2.28 -2.46
N SER A 21 -16.73 1.62 -3.62
CA SER A 21 -17.62 1.85 -4.74
C SER A 21 -18.16 0.52 -5.26
N PRO A 22 -19.46 0.44 -5.62
CA PRO A 22 -20.00 -0.78 -6.22
C PRO A 22 -19.49 -1.03 -7.65
N GLY A 23 -18.90 0.00 -8.31
CA GLY A 23 -18.55 -0.08 -9.72
C GLY A 23 -19.75 -0.23 -10.65
N GLY A 24 -19.47 -0.37 -11.95
CA GLY A 24 -20.47 -0.62 -12.99
C GLY A 24 -20.19 -1.90 -13.80
N GLY A 25 -19.03 -2.50 -13.61
CA GLY A 25 -18.57 -3.72 -14.29
C GLY A 25 -18.45 -4.93 -13.34
N PRO A 26 -17.97 -6.06 -13.86
CA PRO A 26 -17.89 -7.30 -13.08
C PRO A 26 -16.63 -7.43 -12.22
N HIS A 27 -15.62 -6.60 -12.45
CA HIS A 27 -14.29 -6.72 -11.85
C HIS A 27 -14.12 -5.85 -10.62
N GLY A 28 -13.19 -6.22 -9.74
CA GLY A 28 -12.87 -5.50 -8.52
C GLY A 28 -11.44 -4.94 -8.49
N ALA A 29 -11.24 -3.90 -7.69
CA ALA A 29 -9.94 -3.36 -7.35
C ALA A 29 -9.85 -3.11 -5.83
N LEU A 30 -8.88 -3.73 -5.17
CA LEU A 30 -8.51 -3.43 -3.79
C LEU A 30 -7.37 -2.41 -3.82
N VAL A 31 -7.49 -1.36 -3.01
CA VAL A 31 -6.50 -0.27 -2.97
C VAL A 31 -6.01 -0.11 -1.53
N LEU A 32 -4.68 -0.13 -1.32
CA LEU A 32 -4.05 -0.16 0.01
C LEU A 32 -3.12 1.04 0.19
N HIS A 33 -3.31 1.79 1.28
CA HIS A 33 -2.50 2.95 1.64
C HIS A 33 -1.20 2.58 2.37
N GLY A 34 -0.31 3.56 2.55
CA GLY A 34 0.98 3.43 3.19
C GLY A 34 0.95 3.51 4.71
N PHE A 35 2.13 3.28 5.31
CA PHE A 35 2.42 3.37 6.74
C PHE A 35 2.29 4.81 7.22
N THR A 36 1.74 5.03 8.41
CA THR A 36 1.38 6.34 9.00
C THR A 36 0.37 7.18 8.20
N GLY A 37 0.13 6.85 6.92
CA GLY A 37 -0.84 7.50 6.06
C GLY A 37 -2.28 7.05 6.34
N SER A 38 -3.16 7.28 5.36
CA SER A 38 -4.58 6.93 5.48
C SER A 38 -5.19 6.69 4.09
N PRO A 39 -6.48 6.33 3.98
CA PRO A 39 -7.17 6.28 2.69
C PRO A 39 -7.05 7.55 1.84
N VAL A 40 -6.75 8.71 2.44
CA VAL A 40 -6.56 9.98 1.71
C VAL A 40 -5.52 9.82 0.59
N SER A 41 -4.37 9.21 0.88
CA SER A 41 -3.28 9.08 -0.10
C SER A 41 -3.65 8.28 -1.34
N MET A 42 -4.60 7.34 -1.23
CA MET A 42 -5.00 6.44 -2.30
C MET A 42 -6.39 6.75 -2.89
N ARG A 43 -7.09 7.71 -2.32
CA ARG A 43 -8.46 8.05 -2.71
C ARG A 43 -8.60 8.43 -4.17
N PRO A 44 -7.74 9.29 -4.77
CA PRO A 44 -7.84 9.64 -6.18
C PRO A 44 -7.71 8.42 -7.10
N LEU A 45 -6.75 7.53 -6.83
CA LEU A 45 -6.58 6.29 -7.59
C LEU A 45 -7.79 5.37 -7.47
N ALA A 46 -8.35 5.22 -6.27
CA ALA A 46 -9.56 4.43 -6.03
C ALA A 46 -10.76 4.98 -6.82
N GLU A 47 -10.92 6.30 -6.87
CA GLU A 47 -11.96 6.99 -7.65
C GLU A 47 -11.75 6.82 -9.16
N ALA A 48 -10.51 6.86 -9.66
CA ALA A 48 -10.19 6.62 -11.06
C ALA A 48 -10.55 5.18 -11.49
N LEU A 49 -10.22 4.18 -10.66
CA LEU A 49 -10.61 2.79 -10.89
C LEU A 49 -12.14 2.60 -10.86
N ALA A 50 -12.83 3.25 -9.93
CA ALA A 50 -14.30 3.22 -9.87
C ALA A 50 -14.94 3.87 -11.12
N ALA A 51 -14.39 4.99 -11.59
CA ALA A 51 -14.83 5.66 -12.82
C ALA A 51 -14.61 4.78 -14.06
N ALA A 52 -13.59 3.91 -14.05
CA ALA A 52 -13.35 2.92 -15.09
C ALA A 52 -14.28 1.67 -14.98
N GLY A 53 -15.14 1.61 -13.96
CA GLY A 53 -16.15 0.58 -13.79
C GLY A 53 -15.80 -0.52 -12.80
N PHE A 54 -14.66 -0.50 -12.13
CA PHE A 54 -14.32 -1.46 -11.10
C PHE A 54 -15.16 -1.26 -9.84
N ALA A 55 -15.58 -2.35 -9.21
CA ALA A 55 -15.98 -2.32 -7.81
C ALA A 55 -14.72 -2.09 -6.96
N VAL A 56 -14.72 -1.11 -6.06
CA VAL A 56 -13.51 -0.73 -5.33
C VAL A 56 -13.70 -0.90 -3.83
N GLU A 57 -12.67 -1.41 -3.17
CA GLU A 57 -12.45 -1.31 -1.73
C GLU A 57 -11.16 -0.55 -1.45
N LEU A 58 -11.25 0.45 -0.59
CA LEU A 58 -10.14 1.19 -0.02
C LEU A 58 -10.33 1.16 1.51
N PRO A 59 -9.84 0.10 2.19
CA PRO A 59 -9.98 -0.01 3.63
C PRO A 59 -9.11 1.04 4.34
N ARG A 60 -9.52 1.44 5.53
CA ARG A 60 -8.64 2.07 6.51
C ARG A 60 -7.98 0.95 7.30
N LEU A 61 -6.66 0.86 7.27
CA LEU A 61 -5.94 -0.16 8.01
C LEU A 61 -5.99 0.12 9.53
N PRO A 62 -5.97 -0.90 10.40
CA PRO A 62 -5.99 -0.72 11.86
C PRO A 62 -4.91 0.27 12.33
N GLY A 63 -5.27 1.15 13.25
CA GLY A 63 -4.38 2.15 13.82
C GLY A 63 -4.06 3.34 12.93
N HIS A 64 -4.61 3.42 11.71
CA HIS A 64 -4.35 4.52 10.77
C HIS A 64 -5.52 5.50 10.68
N GLY A 65 -5.20 6.77 10.38
CA GLY A 65 -6.21 7.83 10.18
C GLY A 65 -6.99 8.17 11.44
N THR A 66 -6.42 7.98 12.62
CA THR A 66 -6.97 8.30 13.93
C THR A 66 -5.93 9.05 14.77
N ASP A 67 -5.11 8.35 15.53
CA ASP A 67 -4.05 8.87 16.39
C ASP A 67 -2.87 7.89 16.43
N THR A 68 -1.65 8.39 16.58
CA THR A 68 -0.43 7.58 16.71
C THR A 68 -0.55 6.54 17.84
N ALA A 69 -1.28 6.85 18.91
CA ALA A 69 -1.51 5.94 20.02
C ALA A 69 -2.31 4.69 19.62
N ASP A 70 -3.25 4.77 18.66
CA ASP A 70 -3.92 3.59 18.13
C ASP A 70 -2.95 2.75 17.29
N MET A 71 -2.06 3.40 16.53
CA MET A 71 -1.11 2.73 15.66
C MET A 71 -0.01 1.99 16.43
N ILE A 72 0.46 2.51 17.57
CA ILE A 72 1.45 1.86 18.46
C ILE A 72 0.99 0.43 18.84
N GLU A 73 -0.31 0.23 18.95
CA GLU A 73 -0.91 -1.06 19.33
C GLU A 73 -1.10 -2.03 18.16
N THR A 74 -0.67 -1.68 16.95
CA THR A 74 -0.85 -2.47 15.72
C THR A 74 0.48 -2.94 15.13
N GLY A 75 0.40 -3.78 14.10
CA GLY A 75 1.56 -4.25 13.37
C GLY A 75 1.18 -4.92 12.05
N TRP A 76 2.18 -5.46 11.38
CA TRP A 76 2.02 -6.08 10.06
C TRP A 76 0.90 -7.10 9.96
N ASP A 77 0.77 -8.00 10.94
CA ASP A 77 -0.24 -9.06 10.92
C ASP A 77 -1.67 -8.50 10.97
N ASP A 78 -1.87 -7.39 11.68
CA ASP A 78 -3.17 -6.71 11.75
C ASP A 78 -3.53 -6.12 10.40
N TRP A 79 -2.58 -5.44 9.76
CA TRP A 79 -2.79 -4.80 8.46
C TRP A 79 -2.99 -5.80 7.34
N LEU A 80 -2.20 -6.88 7.32
CA LEU A 80 -2.37 -7.97 6.36
C LEU A 80 -3.73 -8.66 6.54
N THR A 81 -4.13 -8.92 7.78
CA THR A 81 -5.45 -9.51 8.09
C THR A 81 -6.59 -8.61 7.59
N GLU A 82 -6.49 -7.30 7.77
CA GLU A 82 -7.52 -6.37 7.25
C GLU A 82 -7.52 -6.32 5.73
N ALA A 83 -6.35 -6.34 5.08
CA ALA A 83 -6.25 -6.40 3.62
C ALA A 83 -6.87 -7.69 3.06
N GLU A 84 -6.63 -8.84 3.69
CA GLU A 84 -7.26 -10.13 3.37
C GLU A 84 -8.78 -10.09 3.53
N ARG A 85 -9.26 -9.49 4.62
CA ARG A 85 -10.69 -9.30 4.87
C ARG A 85 -11.33 -8.44 3.78
N ALA A 86 -10.68 -7.34 3.40
CA ALA A 86 -11.17 -6.45 2.35
C ALA A 86 -11.17 -7.14 0.97
N LEU A 87 -10.12 -7.92 0.66
CA LEU A 87 -10.05 -8.72 -0.56
C LEU A 87 -11.19 -9.74 -0.63
N THR A 88 -11.41 -10.50 0.45
CA THR A 88 -12.51 -11.49 0.53
C THR A 88 -13.87 -10.82 0.36
N ALA A 89 -14.10 -9.68 1.00
CA ALA A 89 -15.35 -8.93 0.87
C ALA A 89 -15.57 -8.41 -0.56
N LEU A 90 -14.51 -7.95 -1.22
CA LEU A 90 -14.56 -7.48 -2.60
C LEU A 90 -14.85 -8.64 -3.58
N GLN A 91 -14.17 -9.78 -3.42
CA GLN A 91 -14.41 -10.99 -4.22
C GLN A 91 -15.87 -11.48 -4.10
N ALA A 92 -16.44 -11.41 -2.89
CA ALA A 92 -17.85 -11.77 -2.66
C ALA A 92 -18.83 -10.81 -3.37
N ARG A 93 -18.46 -9.55 -3.56
CA ARG A 93 -19.27 -8.54 -4.29
C ARG A 93 -19.09 -8.60 -5.81
N THR A 94 -18.04 -9.25 -6.29
CA THR A 94 -17.70 -9.38 -7.72
C THR A 94 -17.72 -10.85 -8.17
N PRO A 95 -18.82 -11.58 -8.01
CA PRO A 95 -18.88 -13.01 -8.28
C PRO A 95 -18.60 -13.30 -9.76
N GLY A 96 -17.58 -14.13 -10.01
CA GLY A 96 -17.11 -14.45 -11.37
C GLY A 96 -16.29 -13.34 -12.03
N GLY A 97 -16.11 -12.21 -11.37
CA GLY A 97 -15.19 -11.17 -11.78
C GLY A 97 -13.75 -11.47 -11.36
N LYS A 98 -12.83 -10.67 -11.87
CA LYS A 98 -11.41 -10.71 -11.52
C LYS A 98 -11.08 -9.52 -10.61
N VAL A 99 -10.07 -9.67 -9.76
CA VAL A 99 -9.63 -8.62 -8.84
C VAL A 99 -8.18 -8.24 -9.13
N VAL A 100 -7.92 -6.93 -9.13
CA VAL A 100 -6.57 -6.33 -9.12
C VAL A 100 -6.34 -5.72 -7.74
N VAL A 101 -5.10 -5.79 -7.24
CA VAL A 101 -4.70 -5.12 -6.00
C VAL A 101 -3.67 -4.06 -6.32
N ALA A 102 -3.83 -2.85 -5.77
CA ALA A 102 -2.88 -1.75 -5.93
C ALA A 102 -2.51 -1.18 -4.56
N GLY A 103 -1.24 -0.95 -4.31
CA GLY A 103 -0.79 -0.41 -3.04
C GLY A 103 0.39 0.54 -3.15
N LEU A 104 0.39 1.55 -2.27
CA LEU A 104 1.45 2.53 -2.10
C LEU A 104 2.32 2.16 -0.90
N SER A 105 3.64 2.18 -1.05
CA SER A 105 4.59 2.00 0.06
C SER A 105 4.32 0.68 0.82
N MET A 106 4.07 0.71 2.12
CA MET A 106 3.61 -0.45 2.91
C MET A 106 2.42 -1.15 2.25
N GLY A 107 1.46 -0.39 1.69
CA GLY A 107 0.34 -0.97 0.92
C GLY A 107 0.81 -1.78 -0.28
N GLY A 108 1.93 -1.39 -0.91
CA GLY A 108 2.59 -2.16 -1.96
C GLY A 108 3.20 -3.47 -1.44
N ALA A 109 3.85 -3.43 -0.28
CA ALA A 109 4.36 -4.64 0.36
C ALA A 109 3.21 -5.60 0.77
N LEU A 110 2.10 -5.07 1.31
CA LEU A 110 0.88 -5.84 1.58
C LEU A 110 0.29 -6.45 0.29
N THR A 111 0.31 -5.67 -0.81
CA THR A 111 -0.13 -6.13 -2.13
C THR A 111 0.70 -7.31 -2.63
N ALA A 112 2.02 -7.26 -2.46
CA ALA A 112 2.91 -8.37 -2.80
C ALA A 112 2.65 -9.60 -1.91
N ALA A 113 2.45 -9.40 -0.60
CA ALA A 113 2.09 -10.47 0.33
C ALA A 113 0.77 -11.16 -0.03
N LEU A 114 -0.26 -10.38 -0.39
CA LEU A 114 -1.53 -10.91 -0.89
C LEU A 114 -1.33 -11.75 -2.16
N ALA A 115 -0.54 -11.26 -3.11
CA ALA A 115 -0.30 -11.97 -4.37
C ALA A 115 0.42 -13.33 -4.19
N GLN A 116 1.24 -13.47 -3.14
CA GLN A 116 1.87 -14.73 -2.76
C GLN A 116 0.86 -15.77 -2.26
N GLY A 117 -0.25 -15.32 -1.68
CA GLY A 117 -1.34 -16.17 -1.19
C GLY A 117 -2.50 -16.36 -2.19
N HIS A 118 -2.61 -15.49 -3.20
CA HIS A 118 -3.77 -15.39 -4.09
C HIS A 118 -3.38 -15.44 -5.58
N PRO A 119 -2.99 -16.62 -6.11
CA PRO A 119 -2.62 -16.76 -7.52
C PRO A 119 -3.80 -16.52 -8.50
N GLU A 120 -5.02 -16.43 -7.99
CA GLU A 120 -6.22 -16.08 -8.76
C GLU A 120 -6.40 -14.59 -9.03
N LEU A 121 -5.58 -13.71 -8.44
CA LEU A 121 -5.60 -12.27 -8.74
C LEU A 121 -5.29 -12.04 -10.23
N ALA A 122 -5.94 -11.06 -10.83
CA ALA A 122 -5.70 -10.72 -12.23
C ALA A 122 -4.36 -10.00 -12.45
N GLY A 123 -3.88 -9.30 -11.43
CA GLY A 123 -2.62 -8.58 -11.44
C GLY A 123 -2.48 -7.69 -10.21
N ILE A 124 -1.29 -7.15 -10.03
CA ILE A 124 -0.96 -6.24 -8.92
C ILE A 124 -0.27 -4.98 -9.40
N VAL A 125 -0.41 -3.89 -8.63
CA VAL A 125 0.27 -2.62 -8.86
C VAL A 125 1.01 -2.22 -7.60
N LEU A 126 2.32 -2.07 -7.71
CA LEU A 126 3.25 -1.75 -6.63
C LEU A 126 3.78 -0.33 -6.86
N ILE A 127 3.38 0.61 -6.00
CA ILE A 127 3.75 2.02 -6.11
C ILE A 127 4.74 2.34 -4.99
N ASN A 128 5.98 2.68 -5.33
CA ASN A 128 7.05 3.01 -4.38
C ASN A 128 7.11 2.00 -3.21
N ALA A 129 7.00 0.71 -3.52
CA ALA A 129 6.88 -0.35 -2.53
C ALA A 129 8.26 -0.77 -1.97
N PRO A 130 8.44 -0.80 -0.63
CA PRO A 130 9.66 -1.30 -0.03
C PRO A 130 9.70 -2.83 -0.09
N VAL A 131 10.88 -3.38 -0.37
CA VAL A 131 11.14 -4.84 -0.32
C VAL A 131 12.45 -5.18 0.35
N ALA A 132 13.23 -4.18 0.71
CA ALA A 132 14.46 -4.35 1.45
C ALA A 132 14.63 -3.18 2.41
N ALA A 133 15.05 -3.47 3.63
CA ALA A 133 15.53 -2.46 4.53
C ALA A 133 17.05 -2.64 4.70
N PRO A 134 17.83 -1.56 4.91
CA PRO A 134 19.22 -1.71 5.31
C PRO A 134 19.30 -2.61 6.54
N PRO A 135 20.20 -3.62 6.57
CA PRO A 135 20.27 -4.57 7.70
C PRO A 135 20.47 -3.91 9.06
N GLU A 136 21.12 -2.74 9.07
CA GLU A 136 21.35 -1.94 10.27
C GLU A 136 20.11 -1.18 10.76
N LEU A 137 19.08 -1.00 9.93
CA LEU A 137 17.91 -0.22 10.29
C LEU A 137 17.09 -0.90 11.40
N ALA A 138 16.82 -2.20 11.25
CA ALA A 138 16.10 -2.96 12.29
C ALA A 138 16.85 -2.93 13.61
N ALA A 139 18.18 -3.14 13.61
CA ALA A 139 19.01 -3.07 14.80
C ALA A 139 18.99 -1.68 15.45
N SER A 140 19.01 -0.61 14.65
CA SER A 140 18.92 0.77 15.16
C SER A 140 17.58 1.05 15.83
N ILE A 141 16.48 0.56 15.23
CA ILE A 141 15.14 0.68 15.83
C ILE A 141 15.06 -0.08 17.15
N GLU A 142 15.57 -1.31 17.20
CA GLU A 142 15.62 -2.10 18.43
C GLU A 142 16.42 -1.39 19.54
N GLU A 143 17.55 -0.75 19.20
CA GLU A 143 18.36 0.02 20.15
C GLU A 143 17.59 1.26 20.67
N MET A 144 16.89 2.00 19.79
CA MET A 144 16.05 3.12 20.20
C MET A 144 14.93 2.67 21.15
N MET A 145 14.26 1.56 20.83
CA MET A 145 13.20 1.00 21.68
C MET A 145 13.75 0.50 23.02
N ALA A 146 14.92 -0.12 23.04
CA ALA A 146 15.59 -0.53 24.29
C ALA A 146 16.00 0.68 25.13
N GLY A 147 16.23 1.82 24.52
CA GLY A 147 16.43 3.13 25.16
C GLY A 147 15.16 3.78 25.71
N GLY A 148 13.98 3.15 25.51
CA GLY A 148 12.67 3.65 25.94
C GLY A 148 12.00 4.60 24.96
N MET A 149 12.44 4.67 23.71
CA MET A 149 11.80 5.44 22.66
C MET A 149 10.67 4.60 22.04
N GLU A 150 9.47 5.18 21.91
CA GLU A 150 8.31 4.51 21.29
C GLU A 150 8.01 5.06 19.90
N VAL A 151 8.36 6.32 19.66
CA VAL A 151 8.12 7.04 18.39
C VAL A 151 9.38 7.79 17.96
N MET A 152 9.49 8.09 16.68
CA MET A 152 10.48 8.99 16.08
C MET A 152 9.79 10.02 15.19
N ASP A 153 10.54 10.99 14.65
CA ASP A 153 10.01 11.98 13.71
C ASP A 153 9.34 11.30 12.50
N SER A 154 8.31 11.96 11.96
CA SER A 154 7.55 11.45 10.82
C SER A 154 8.41 11.12 9.61
N ILE A 155 8.06 10.03 8.95
CA ILE A 155 8.55 9.68 7.60
C ILE A 155 7.48 9.90 6.52
N GLY A 156 6.29 10.39 6.90
CA GLY A 156 5.20 10.72 5.99
C GLY A 156 5.34 12.09 5.33
N GLY A 157 4.45 12.40 4.39
CA GLY A 157 4.37 13.72 3.76
C GLY A 157 5.45 13.99 2.71
N ASP A 158 6.14 12.98 2.18
CA ASP A 158 7.11 13.15 1.09
C ASP A 158 6.38 13.34 -0.24
N ILE A 159 5.95 14.60 -0.50
CA ILE A 159 5.18 15.05 -1.67
C ILE A 159 5.87 16.30 -2.22
N ALA A 160 6.11 16.35 -3.54
CA ALA A 160 6.72 17.50 -4.20
C ALA A 160 5.75 18.68 -4.37
N ASP A 161 4.44 18.40 -4.53
CA ASP A 161 3.40 19.40 -4.63
C ASP A 161 3.07 19.99 -3.24
N PRO A 162 3.38 21.27 -2.97
CA PRO A 162 3.16 21.88 -1.67
C PRO A 162 1.67 22.10 -1.32
N ASP A 163 0.77 21.95 -2.29
CA ASP A 163 -0.67 22.09 -2.10
C ASP A 163 -1.36 20.76 -1.77
N ALA A 164 -0.61 19.63 -1.80
CA ALA A 164 -1.10 18.31 -1.45
C ALA A 164 -0.76 17.93 -0.01
N ASP A 165 -1.66 17.16 0.61
CA ASP A 165 -1.51 16.65 1.98
C ASP A 165 -2.10 15.23 2.04
N GLU A 166 -1.35 14.26 2.56
CA GLU A 166 -1.82 12.88 2.74
C GLU A 166 -2.48 12.63 4.10
N ALA A 167 -2.51 13.63 4.97
CA ALA A 167 -2.99 13.49 6.35
C ALA A 167 -2.28 12.34 7.11
N SER A 168 -0.95 12.25 6.99
CA SER A 168 -0.13 11.31 7.76
C SER A 168 0.07 11.77 9.20
N TYR A 169 0.51 10.85 10.06
CA TYR A 169 0.89 11.20 11.43
C TYR A 169 2.20 11.99 11.47
N ASP A 170 2.31 12.89 12.45
CA ASP A 170 3.52 13.69 12.73
C ASP A 170 4.64 12.86 13.38
N GLU A 171 4.32 11.62 13.79
CA GLU A 171 5.24 10.70 14.46
C GLU A 171 5.20 9.32 13.81
N THR A 172 6.33 8.62 13.86
CA THR A 172 6.49 7.25 13.37
C THR A 172 6.66 6.29 14.54
N PRO A 173 5.69 5.39 14.82
CA PRO A 173 5.80 4.41 15.91
C PRO A 173 6.81 3.31 15.54
N LEU A 174 7.80 3.09 16.43
CA LEU A 174 8.95 2.22 16.18
C LEU A 174 8.58 0.73 16.18
N GLY A 175 7.73 0.30 17.11
CA GLY A 175 7.31 -1.11 17.19
C GLY A 175 6.59 -1.57 15.91
N PRO A 176 5.52 -0.90 15.48
CA PRO A 176 4.87 -1.13 14.19
C PRO A 176 5.81 -1.08 12.99
N LEU A 177 6.70 -0.08 12.92
CA LEU A 177 7.71 0.04 11.85
C LEU A 177 8.61 -1.20 11.80
N LEU A 178 9.08 -1.67 12.96
CA LEU A 178 9.92 -2.87 13.03
C LEU A 178 9.20 -4.10 12.48
N THR A 179 7.91 -4.28 12.81
CA THR A 179 7.13 -5.41 12.27
C THR A 179 7.01 -5.36 10.76
N MET A 180 6.84 -4.16 10.18
CA MET A 180 6.79 -3.97 8.73
C MET A 180 8.12 -4.30 8.05
N ILE A 181 9.24 -3.84 8.63
CA ILE A 181 10.59 -4.10 8.10
C ILE A 181 10.88 -5.61 8.09
N MET A 182 10.57 -6.30 9.18
CA MET A 182 10.77 -7.76 9.26
C MET A 182 9.91 -8.50 8.24
N ALA A 183 8.66 -8.10 8.07
CA ALA A 183 7.75 -8.70 7.10
C ALA A 183 8.17 -8.43 5.64
N ALA A 184 8.75 -7.27 5.36
CA ALA A 184 9.25 -6.95 4.01
C ALA A 184 10.36 -7.91 3.57
N GLU A 185 11.21 -8.39 4.49
CA GLU A 185 12.22 -9.42 4.20
C GLU A 185 11.59 -10.77 3.84
N ASP A 186 10.55 -11.18 4.57
CA ASP A 186 9.80 -12.40 4.27
C ASP A 186 9.08 -12.31 2.91
N VAL A 187 8.46 -11.17 2.62
CA VAL A 187 7.84 -10.88 1.32
C VAL A 187 8.89 -10.96 0.21
N ARG A 188 10.06 -10.35 0.40
CA ARG A 188 11.17 -10.38 -0.55
C ARG A 188 11.63 -11.81 -0.86
N ALA A 189 11.80 -12.62 0.17
CA ALA A 189 12.25 -14.01 0.00
C ALA A 189 11.30 -14.86 -0.87
N ARG A 190 10.02 -14.46 -0.94
CA ARG A 190 8.96 -15.16 -1.64
C ARG A 190 8.48 -14.45 -2.91
N LEU A 191 9.15 -13.39 -3.38
CA LEU A 191 8.81 -12.71 -4.66
C LEU A 191 8.68 -13.65 -5.86
N PRO A 192 9.51 -14.73 -6.00
CA PRO A 192 9.35 -15.69 -7.10
C PRO A 192 8.01 -16.44 -7.13
N GLU A 193 7.27 -16.46 -6.02
CA GLU A 193 5.93 -17.07 -5.92
C GLU A 193 4.82 -16.19 -6.54
N ILE A 194 5.11 -14.92 -6.81
CA ILE A 194 4.17 -14.01 -7.47
C ILE A 194 4.21 -14.28 -8.99
N GLU A 195 3.24 -15.02 -9.50
CA GLU A 195 3.15 -15.38 -10.91
C GLU A 195 2.19 -14.47 -11.71
N VAL A 196 1.41 -13.64 -11.02
CA VAL A 196 0.44 -12.74 -11.66
C VAL A 196 1.13 -11.54 -12.33
N PRO A 197 0.54 -10.97 -13.40
CA PRO A 197 1.03 -9.73 -14.00
C PRO A 197 1.22 -8.62 -12.95
N SER A 198 2.36 -7.96 -12.97
CA SER A 198 2.72 -6.93 -12.01
C SER A 198 3.13 -5.63 -12.70
N LEU A 199 2.57 -4.50 -12.26
CA LEU A 199 2.99 -3.16 -12.64
C LEU A 199 3.74 -2.54 -11.47
N ILE A 200 4.99 -2.13 -11.69
CA ILE A 200 5.83 -1.44 -10.72
C ILE A 200 5.92 0.02 -11.13
N ILE A 201 5.49 0.92 -10.26
CA ILE A 201 5.55 2.38 -10.42
C ILE A 201 6.56 2.93 -9.42
N THR A 202 7.55 3.67 -9.89
CA THR A 202 8.67 4.12 -9.07
C THR A 202 8.98 5.59 -9.32
N SER A 203 9.06 6.39 -8.27
CA SER A 203 9.52 7.76 -8.30
C SER A 203 11.06 7.80 -8.27
N HIS A 204 11.67 8.51 -9.22
CA HIS A 204 13.12 8.74 -9.22
C HIS A 204 13.58 9.54 -7.99
N GLN A 205 12.73 10.38 -7.46
CA GLN A 205 13.01 11.31 -6.36
C GLN A 205 12.30 10.89 -5.05
N ASP A 206 12.14 9.59 -4.82
CA ASP A 206 11.62 9.04 -3.56
C ASP A 206 12.67 9.20 -2.45
N HIS A 207 12.31 9.86 -1.33
CA HIS A 207 13.20 10.09 -0.19
C HIS A 207 12.93 9.14 0.98
N VAL A 208 11.90 8.29 0.87
CA VAL A 208 11.47 7.34 1.90
C VAL A 208 11.89 5.91 1.58
N VAL A 209 11.59 5.46 0.37
CA VAL A 209 11.95 4.12 -0.14
C VAL A 209 13.01 4.27 -1.23
N ASN A 210 14.07 3.47 -1.13
CA ASN A 210 15.12 3.51 -2.16
C ASN A 210 14.53 3.08 -3.51
N PRO A 211 14.59 3.90 -4.57
CA PRO A 211 14.11 3.52 -5.90
C PRO A 211 14.71 2.22 -6.45
N GLU A 212 15.90 1.81 -5.97
CA GLU A 212 16.53 0.52 -6.31
C GLU A 212 15.72 -0.70 -5.83
N ASP A 213 14.82 -0.55 -4.85
CA ASP A 213 13.90 -1.62 -4.44
C ASP A 213 13.03 -2.10 -5.60
N SER A 214 12.70 -1.20 -6.53
CA SER A 214 11.96 -1.54 -7.74
C SER A 214 12.74 -2.45 -8.70
N ASP A 215 14.07 -2.41 -8.68
CA ASP A 215 14.91 -3.33 -9.46
C ASP A 215 14.84 -4.73 -8.84
N VAL A 216 14.90 -4.81 -7.51
CA VAL A 216 14.74 -6.08 -6.77
C VAL A 216 13.38 -6.71 -7.05
N LEU A 217 12.30 -5.92 -7.02
CA LEU A 217 10.95 -6.38 -7.39
C LEU A 217 10.94 -6.93 -8.82
N ALA A 218 11.44 -6.15 -9.78
CA ALA A 218 11.42 -6.51 -11.20
C ALA A 218 12.26 -7.74 -11.53
N GLU A 219 13.36 -7.95 -10.82
CA GLU A 219 14.26 -9.09 -11.03
C GLU A 219 13.75 -10.41 -10.42
N HIS A 220 12.96 -10.32 -9.34
CA HIS A 220 12.60 -11.51 -8.54
C HIS A 220 11.13 -11.91 -8.64
N ILE A 221 10.21 -11.05 -9.06
CA ILE A 221 8.82 -11.44 -9.33
C ILE A 221 8.79 -12.48 -10.43
N GLY A 222 8.11 -13.63 -10.18
CA GLY A 222 8.07 -14.77 -11.09
C GLY A 222 7.20 -14.57 -12.32
N GLY A 223 6.21 -13.66 -12.25
CA GLY A 223 5.28 -13.32 -13.33
C GLY A 223 5.77 -12.22 -14.26
N PRO A 224 4.94 -11.83 -15.26
CA PRO A 224 5.24 -10.71 -16.14
C PRO A 224 5.30 -9.37 -15.38
N VAL A 225 6.34 -8.59 -15.62
CA VAL A 225 6.54 -7.29 -14.97
C VAL A 225 6.56 -6.17 -16.01
N GLU A 226 5.81 -5.12 -15.72
CA GLU A 226 5.86 -3.82 -16.41
C GLU A 226 6.35 -2.75 -15.44
N ARG A 227 7.07 -1.75 -15.94
CA ARG A 227 7.63 -0.68 -15.09
C ARG A 227 7.26 0.69 -15.63
N LEU A 228 6.94 1.60 -14.72
CA LEU A 228 6.75 3.03 -14.95
C LEU A 228 7.65 3.82 -14.00
N TRP A 229 8.47 4.71 -14.55
CA TRP A 229 9.26 5.67 -13.78
C TRP A 229 8.59 7.04 -13.79
N LEU A 230 8.56 7.68 -12.62
CA LEU A 230 7.98 9.01 -12.42
C LEU A 230 9.10 10.04 -12.22
N GLU A 231 9.02 11.14 -12.96
CA GLU A 231 10.08 12.15 -13.03
C GLU A 231 9.86 13.33 -12.05
N ASN A 232 8.60 13.59 -11.66
CA ASN A 232 8.25 14.83 -10.97
C ASN A 232 7.69 14.60 -9.56
N SER A 233 7.41 13.37 -9.19
CA SER A 233 6.80 13.03 -7.92
C SER A 233 7.82 12.45 -6.94
N PHE A 234 7.57 12.67 -5.64
CA PHE A 234 8.26 12.05 -4.53
C PHE A 234 7.55 10.75 -4.11
N HIS A 235 7.67 10.35 -2.84
CA HIS A 235 7.17 9.05 -2.36
C HIS A 235 5.67 8.87 -2.54
N VAL A 236 4.84 9.86 -2.16
CA VAL A 236 3.37 9.77 -2.24
C VAL A 236 2.87 10.18 -3.62
N ALA A 237 3.36 9.49 -4.65
CA ALA A 237 3.11 9.81 -6.06
C ALA A 237 1.62 9.85 -6.47
N THR A 238 0.76 9.23 -5.66
CA THR A 238 -0.71 9.20 -5.85
C THR A 238 -1.41 10.53 -5.55
N LEU A 239 -0.71 11.46 -4.87
CA LEU A 239 -1.19 12.82 -4.60
C LEU A 239 -0.33 13.90 -5.27
N ASP A 240 0.77 13.53 -5.92
CA ASP A 240 1.80 14.41 -6.40
C ASP A 240 1.65 14.75 -7.91
N TYR A 241 2.62 15.44 -8.48
CA TYR A 241 2.58 15.97 -9.85
C TYR A 241 2.34 14.93 -10.93
N ASP A 242 2.82 13.69 -10.78
CA ASP A 242 2.58 12.59 -11.72
C ASP A 242 1.30 11.79 -11.43
N ARG A 243 0.44 12.24 -10.50
CA ARG A 243 -0.80 11.55 -10.10
C ARG A 243 -1.62 11.09 -11.30
N ALA A 244 -1.87 11.98 -12.26
CA ALA A 244 -2.67 11.63 -13.44
C ALA A 244 -2.06 10.50 -14.28
N LEU A 245 -0.72 10.41 -14.32
CA LEU A 245 0.00 9.34 -15.01
C LEU A 245 -0.13 8.02 -14.21
N VAL A 246 0.00 8.08 -12.89
CA VAL A 246 -0.22 6.92 -12.00
C VAL A 246 -1.63 6.37 -12.17
N GLU A 247 -2.66 7.24 -12.11
CA GLU A 247 -4.06 6.87 -12.28
C GLU A 247 -4.32 6.22 -13.65
N SER A 248 -3.92 6.88 -14.75
CA SER A 248 -4.18 6.37 -16.09
C SER A 248 -3.48 5.05 -16.37
N THR A 249 -2.20 4.93 -16.00
CA THR A 249 -1.43 3.69 -16.22
C THR A 249 -1.98 2.54 -15.38
N THR A 250 -2.38 2.79 -14.14
CA THR A 250 -3.01 1.78 -13.28
C THR A 250 -4.35 1.31 -13.85
N VAL A 251 -5.20 2.24 -14.30
CA VAL A 251 -6.50 1.91 -14.93
C VAL A 251 -6.30 1.11 -16.22
N GLU A 252 -5.37 1.50 -17.08
CA GLU A 252 -5.05 0.77 -18.31
C GLU A 252 -4.55 -0.65 -18.02
N PHE A 253 -3.62 -0.79 -17.09
CA PHE A 253 -3.12 -2.08 -16.65
C PHE A 253 -4.26 -2.96 -16.10
N ALA A 254 -5.04 -2.46 -15.12
CA ALA A 254 -6.14 -3.18 -14.51
C ALA A 254 -7.18 -3.64 -15.55
N THR A 255 -7.56 -2.76 -16.48
CA THR A 255 -8.50 -3.09 -17.56
C THR A 255 -7.97 -4.20 -18.46
N ARG A 256 -6.69 -4.16 -18.81
CA ARG A 256 -6.06 -5.14 -19.70
C ARG A 256 -5.97 -6.53 -19.05
N VAL A 257 -5.49 -6.61 -17.81
CA VAL A 257 -5.29 -7.91 -17.13
C VAL A 257 -6.62 -8.56 -16.71
N THR A 258 -7.67 -7.79 -16.52
CA THR A 258 -9.02 -8.33 -16.24
C THR A 258 -9.75 -8.75 -17.50
N ALA A 259 -9.42 -8.20 -18.68
CA ALA A 259 -10.00 -8.59 -19.96
C ALA A 259 -9.38 -9.89 -20.53
N ALA A 260 -8.18 -10.24 -20.12
CA ALA A 260 -7.47 -11.46 -20.55
C ALA A 260 -8.06 -12.70 -19.87
#